data_000953e9a0f13cfc97b437f9404feb6b
#
_entry.id   000953e9a0f13cfc97b437f9404feb6b
#
_cell.length_a   1.000
_cell.length_b   1.000
_cell.length_c   1.000
_cell.angle_alpha   90.00
_cell.angle_beta   90.00
_cell.angle_gamma   90.00
#
_symmetry.space_group_name_H-M   'P 1'
#
loop_
_entity.id
_entity.type
_entity.pdbx_description
1 polymer ?
#
loop_
_entity_poly.entity_id
_entity_poly.type
_entity_poly.pdbx_seq_one_letter_code
_entity_poly.pdbx_strand_id
1 'polypeptide(L)'
;MVIQREPRSPLFEEALAHGGPIVVFDQVSLAFDDRRRLLDRIARLQTGSAWSQIPASRTCRLLSNLEVWAGDGPNELRARSTFVIHESRRGVPRALAGWYGHVLRREASEWKIARKMINLLESDQGLENLSFVL
;
A
#
# COMPACT_ATOMS: atom_id res chain seq x y z
N MET A 1 -2.07 1.94 -6.43
CA MET A 1 -1.95 1.25 -5.12
C MET A 1 -2.75 -0.03 -5.20
N VAL A 2 -2.15 -1.15 -4.87
CA VAL A 2 -2.82 -2.46 -4.83
C VAL A 2 -2.75 -2.96 -3.40
N ILE A 3 -3.89 -3.30 -2.81
CA ILE A 3 -3.97 -3.95 -1.48
C ILE A 3 -4.40 -5.39 -1.73
N GLN A 4 -3.53 -6.33 -1.48
CA GLN A 4 -3.75 -7.75 -1.76
C GLN A 4 -4.19 -8.53 -0.52
N ARG A 5 -4.91 -9.61 -0.75
CA ARG A 5 -5.58 -10.41 0.29
C ARG A 5 -4.86 -11.70 0.66
N GLU A 6 -3.78 -12.11 0.00
CA GLU A 6 -3.09 -13.35 0.35
C GLU A 6 -1.61 -13.17 0.68
N PRO A 7 -1.17 -13.78 1.81
CA PRO A 7 0.23 -13.88 2.15
C PRO A 7 0.86 -15.04 1.38
N ARG A 8 1.90 -14.78 0.60
CA ARG A 8 2.77 -15.79 -0.04
C ARG A 8 2.23 -16.45 -1.31
N SER A 9 1.77 -15.70 -2.27
CA SER A 9 1.74 -16.24 -3.62
C SER A 9 3.17 -16.23 -4.18
N PRO A 10 3.71 -17.38 -4.62
CA PRO A 10 4.97 -17.43 -5.39
C PRO A 10 4.95 -16.47 -6.58
N LEU A 11 3.79 -16.25 -7.16
CA LEU A 11 3.52 -15.31 -8.24
C LEU A 11 3.84 -13.86 -7.88
N PHE A 12 3.81 -13.49 -6.59
CA PHE A 12 4.15 -12.14 -6.19
C PHE A 12 5.66 -11.89 -6.17
N GLU A 13 6.42 -12.83 -5.64
CA GLU A 13 7.90 -12.76 -5.70
C GLU A 13 8.37 -12.80 -7.15
N GLU A 14 7.71 -13.61 -7.97
CA GLU A 14 7.96 -13.69 -9.41
C GLU A 14 7.55 -12.41 -10.13
N ALA A 15 6.44 -11.80 -9.79
CA ALA A 15 5.98 -10.53 -10.36
C ALA A 15 6.87 -9.35 -9.96
N LEU A 16 7.40 -9.32 -8.74
CA LEU A 16 8.42 -8.35 -8.33
C LEU A 16 9.76 -8.59 -9.04
N ALA A 17 10.11 -9.86 -9.28
CA ALA A 17 11.36 -10.23 -9.92
C ALA A 17 11.36 -9.94 -11.44
N HIS A 18 10.24 -10.08 -12.11
CA HIS A 18 10.17 -10.05 -13.59
C HIS A 18 9.49 -8.82 -14.21
N GLY A 19 9.06 -7.84 -13.41
CA GLY A 19 8.68 -6.51 -13.92
C GLY A 19 7.51 -6.42 -14.89
N GLY A 20 6.76 -7.50 -15.06
CA GLY A 20 5.56 -7.50 -15.87
C GLY A 20 4.44 -6.68 -15.24
N PRO A 21 3.39 -6.28 -16.00
CA PRO A 21 2.18 -5.77 -15.39
C PRO A 21 1.67 -6.86 -14.45
N ILE A 22 1.63 -6.57 -13.15
CA ILE A 22 1.06 -7.50 -12.18
C ILE A 22 -0.45 -7.52 -12.39
N VAL A 23 -0.89 -8.28 -13.35
CA VAL A 23 -2.29 -8.63 -13.52
C VAL A 23 -2.45 -9.98 -12.86
N VAL A 24 -2.59 -9.99 -11.55
CA VAL A 24 -2.94 -11.21 -10.83
C VAL A 24 -4.45 -11.30 -10.88
N PHE A 25 -4.98 -12.08 -11.81
CA PHE A 25 -6.41 -12.30 -11.97
C PHE A 25 -7.02 -13.17 -10.87
N ASP A 26 -6.21 -13.89 -10.09
CA ASP A 26 -6.66 -14.83 -9.08
C ASP A 26 -6.73 -14.27 -7.64
N GLN A 27 -6.36 -13.02 -7.42
CA GLN A 27 -6.37 -12.44 -6.08
C GLN A 27 -7.39 -11.32 -5.96
N VAL A 28 -8.24 -11.41 -4.95
CA VAL A 28 -9.19 -10.34 -4.63
C VAL A 28 -8.40 -9.19 -4.01
N SER A 29 -8.22 -8.11 -4.77
CA SER A 29 -7.62 -6.88 -4.26
C SER A 29 -8.68 -6.05 -3.54
N LEU A 30 -8.40 -5.59 -2.32
CA LEU A 30 -9.26 -4.70 -1.56
C LEU A 30 -9.38 -3.31 -2.19
N ALA A 31 -8.32 -2.86 -2.86
CA ALA A 31 -8.32 -1.62 -3.61
C ALA A 31 -7.30 -1.68 -4.76
N PHE A 32 -7.71 -1.19 -5.90
CA PHE A 32 -6.87 -0.95 -7.06
C PHE A 32 -7.06 0.50 -7.50
N ASP A 33 -6.18 1.37 -7.05
CA ASP A 33 -6.31 2.82 -7.29
C ASP A 33 -5.21 3.32 -8.23
N ASP A 34 -5.62 4.04 -9.25
CA ASP A 34 -4.76 4.92 -10.01
C ASP A 34 -4.55 6.27 -9.27
N ARG A 35 -3.73 7.14 -9.84
CA ARG A 35 -3.46 8.47 -9.26
C ARG A 35 -4.73 9.29 -9.06
N ARG A 36 -5.68 9.22 -10.00
CA ARG A 36 -6.93 9.97 -9.94
C ARG A 36 -7.79 9.50 -8.77
N ARG A 37 -7.99 8.20 -8.64
CA ARG A 37 -8.76 7.61 -7.52
C ARG A 37 -8.14 7.91 -6.16
N LEU A 38 -6.80 7.92 -6.07
CA LEU A 38 -6.11 8.33 -4.85
C LEU A 38 -6.38 9.79 -4.50
N LEU A 39 -6.34 10.69 -5.47
CA LEU A 39 -6.66 12.11 -5.27
C LEU A 39 -8.12 12.30 -4.84
N ASP A 40 -9.05 11.57 -5.45
CA ASP A 40 -10.47 11.58 -5.07
C ASP A 40 -10.68 11.08 -3.63
N ARG A 41 -9.90 10.08 -3.18
CA ARG A 41 -9.93 9.62 -1.78
C ARG A 41 -9.40 10.68 -0.82
N ILE A 42 -8.29 11.32 -1.16
CA ILE A 42 -7.69 12.40 -0.36
C ILE A 42 -8.68 13.57 -0.26
N ALA A 43 -9.27 13.99 -1.38
CA ALA A 43 -10.25 15.06 -1.39
C ALA A 43 -11.44 14.75 -0.49
N ARG A 44 -11.98 13.53 -0.53
CA ARG A 44 -13.06 13.11 0.38
C ARG A 44 -12.68 13.15 1.86
N LEU A 45 -11.44 12.83 2.18
CA LEU A 45 -10.92 12.94 3.55
C LEU A 45 -10.85 14.40 4.03
N GLN A 46 -10.50 15.31 3.12
CA GLN A 46 -10.33 16.74 3.41
C GLN A 46 -11.66 17.49 3.52
N THR A 47 -12.67 17.10 2.75
CA THR A 47 -13.97 17.80 2.73
C THR A 47 -14.84 17.55 3.98
N GLY A 48 -14.45 16.65 4.88
CA GLY A 48 -15.25 16.29 6.05
C GLY A 48 -16.59 15.61 5.72
N SER A 49 -16.89 15.40 4.43
CA SER A 49 -18.13 14.76 3.97
C SER A 49 -18.17 13.26 4.26
N ALA A 50 -17.04 12.67 4.61
CA ALA A 50 -16.95 11.27 4.97
C ALA A 50 -17.31 11.09 6.46
N TRP A 51 -18.59 11.20 6.80
CA TRP A 51 -19.09 11.04 8.18
C TRP A 51 -18.60 9.76 8.87
N SER A 52 -18.42 8.68 8.10
CA SER A 52 -17.87 7.40 8.59
C SER A 52 -16.42 7.50 9.05
N GLN A 53 -15.74 8.61 8.74
CA GLN A 53 -14.33 8.85 9.07
C GLN A 53 -14.16 9.94 10.15
N ILE A 54 -15.25 10.44 10.69
CA ILE A 54 -15.24 11.42 11.80
C ILE A 54 -15.45 10.68 13.12
N PRO A 55 -14.59 10.87 14.14
CA PRO A 55 -13.33 11.61 14.12
C PRO A 55 -12.27 10.88 13.27
N ALA A 56 -11.31 11.65 12.77
CA ALA A 56 -10.19 11.10 12.00
C ALA A 56 -9.34 10.16 12.86
N SER A 57 -8.83 9.11 12.22
CA SER A 57 -7.90 8.20 12.86
C SER A 57 -6.55 8.87 13.13
N ARG A 58 -5.99 8.62 14.30
CA ARG A 58 -4.60 8.93 14.61
C ARG A 58 -3.76 7.73 14.26
N THR A 59 -2.72 7.91 13.48
CA THR A 59 -1.87 6.81 13.03
C THR A 59 -0.39 7.08 13.32
N CYS A 60 0.31 6.02 13.73
CA CYS A 60 1.76 6.00 13.81
C CYS A 60 2.28 4.84 12.95
N ARG A 61 3.26 5.09 12.08
CA ARG A 61 3.82 4.10 11.17
C ARG A 61 5.26 3.79 11.53
N LEU A 62 5.56 2.51 11.60
CA LEU A 62 6.91 1.97 11.74
C LEU A 62 7.25 1.23 10.45
N LEU A 63 8.42 1.50 9.91
CA LEU A 63 8.96 0.80 8.74
C LEU A 63 10.25 0.10 9.13
N SER A 64 10.45 -1.10 8.63
CA SER A 64 11.64 -1.90 8.89
C SER A 64 11.96 -2.81 7.70
N ASN A 65 13.10 -3.51 7.78
CA ASN A 65 13.54 -4.49 6.79
C ASN A 65 13.50 -3.91 5.35
N LEU A 66 14.08 -2.72 5.19
CA LEU A 66 14.17 -2.09 3.87
C LEU A 66 15.21 -2.82 3.02
N GLU A 67 14.75 -3.36 1.91
CA GLU A 67 15.54 -3.97 0.86
C GLU A 67 15.36 -3.17 -0.42
N VAL A 68 16.45 -2.94 -1.15
CA VAL A 68 16.43 -2.19 -2.42
C VAL A 68 17.29 -2.91 -3.44
N TRP A 69 16.78 -3.03 -4.66
CA TRP A 69 17.52 -3.62 -5.80
C TRP A 69 17.19 -2.91 -7.10
N ALA A 70 17.98 -3.19 -8.15
CA ALA A 70 17.77 -2.62 -9.46
C ALA A 70 16.41 -3.06 -10.04
N GLY A 71 15.73 -2.14 -10.70
CA GLY A 71 14.55 -2.42 -11.49
C GLY A 71 14.87 -2.90 -12.91
N ASP A 72 13.87 -2.87 -13.79
CA ASP A 72 14.00 -3.39 -15.15
C ASP A 72 14.77 -2.44 -16.08
N GLY A 73 15.00 -1.22 -15.67
CA GLY A 73 15.69 -0.21 -16.44
C GLY A 73 16.65 0.65 -15.62
N PRO A 74 17.53 1.42 -16.27
CA PRO A 74 18.57 2.20 -15.59
C PRO A 74 18.02 3.29 -14.66
N ASN A 75 16.78 3.67 -14.85
CA ASN A 75 16.09 4.69 -14.05
C ASN A 75 15.00 4.09 -13.15
N GLU A 76 15.11 2.81 -12.80
CA GLU A 76 14.13 2.13 -11.98
C GLU A 76 14.81 1.39 -10.83
N LEU A 77 14.22 1.51 -9.65
CA LEU A 77 14.55 0.72 -8.46
C LEU A 77 13.29 0.02 -7.95
N ARG A 78 13.51 -1.13 -7.34
CA ARG A 78 12.50 -1.84 -6.58
C ARG A 78 12.86 -1.79 -5.11
N ALA A 79 11.87 -1.62 -4.27
CA ALA A 79 12.06 -1.62 -2.82
C ALA A 79 10.98 -2.43 -2.15
N ARG A 80 11.35 -3.13 -1.09
CA ARG A 80 10.45 -3.85 -0.18
C ARG A 80 10.72 -3.38 1.24
N SER A 81 9.67 -3.26 2.03
CA SER A 81 9.79 -3.00 3.46
C SER A 81 8.63 -3.61 4.22
N THR A 82 8.86 -4.01 5.46
CA THR A 82 7.77 -4.35 6.37
C THR A 82 7.25 -3.12 7.06
N PHE A 83 5.98 -3.15 7.47
CA PHE A 83 5.38 -2.05 8.21
C PHE A 83 4.50 -2.54 9.35
N VAL A 84 4.39 -1.69 10.36
CA VAL A 84 3.33 -1.74 11.38
C VAL A 84 2.70 -0.36 11.46
N ILE A 85 1.38 -0.31 11.40
CA ILE A 85 0.60 0.91 11.57
C ILE A 85 -0.22 0.74 12.84
N HIS A 86 0.08 1.56 13.85
CA HIS A 86 -0.80 1.71 14.99
C HIS A 86 -1.84 2.78 14.68
N GLU A 87 -3.10 2.44 14.80
CA GLU A 87 -4.23 3.34 14.66
C GLU A 87 -4.95 3.45 15.99
N SER A 88 -5.36 4.65 16.33
CA SER A 88 -6.32 4.91 17.39
C SER A 88 -7.48 5.73 16.86
N ARG A 89 -8.66 5.20 16.96
CA ARG A 89 -9.89 5.87 16.56
C ARG A 89 -10.97 5.71 17.63
N ARG A 90 -11.54 6.84 18.07
CA ARG A 90 -12.54 6.87 19.16
C ARG A 90 -12.08 6.16 20.44
N GLY A 91 -10.78 6.20 20.73
CA GLY A 91 -10.20 5.51 21.88
C GLY A 91 -9.97 4.00 21.70
N VAL A 92 -10.32 3.43 20.55
CA VAL A 92 -10.07 2.02 20.23
C VAL A 92 -8.76 1.91 19.47
N PRO A 93 -7.72 1.29 20.05
CA PRO A 93 -6.48 1.04 19.34
C PRO A 93 -6.60 -0.22 18.48
N ARG A 94 -5.95 -0.20 17.32
CA ARG A 94 -5.67 -1.39 16.52
C ARG A 94 -4.31 -1.30 15.85
N ALA A 95 -3.76 -2.42 15.44
CA ALA A 95 -2.55 -2.47 14.66
C ALA A 95 -2.82 -3.17 13.33
N LEU A 96 -2.21 -2.66 12.27
CA LEU A 96 -2.15 -3.30 10.96
C LEU A 96 -0.68 -3.56 10.64
N ALA A 97 -0.37 -4.76 10.23
CA ALA A 97 0.98 -5.13 9.85
C ALA A 97 1.00 -5.74 8.46
N GLY A 98 2.16 -5.66 7.81
CA GLY A 98 2.32 -6.19 6.47
C GLY A 98 3.62 -5.77 5.83
N TRP A 99 3.63 -5.73 4.52
CA TRP A 99 4.78 -5.27 3.76
C TRP A 99 4.36 -4.43 2.55
N TYR A 100 5.25 -3.53 2.19
CA TYR A 100 5.14 -2.70 1.00
C TYR A 100 6.10 -3.21 -0.08
N GLY A 101 5.61 -3.24 -1.32
CA GLY A 101 6.43 -3.29 -2.51
C GLY A 101 6.33 -1.96 -3.26
N HIS A 102 7.45 -1.42 -3.68
CA HIS A 102 7.51 -0.19 -4.44
C HIS A 102 8.30 -0.39 -5.73
N VAL A 103 7.81 0.20 -6.80
CA VAL A 103 8.60 0.49 -7.99
C VAL A 103 8.82 1.99 -7.99
N LEU A 104 10.09 2.38 -7.94
CA LEU A 104 10.54 3.77 -7.96
C LEU A 104 11.09 4.07 -9.34
N ARG A 105 10.72 5.20 -9.91
CA ARG A 105 11.25 5.67 -11.20
C ARG A 105 11.90 7.03 -11.02
N ARG A 106 13.09 7.16 -11.60
CA ARG A 106 13.79 8.42 -11.61
C ARG A 106 13.24 9.32 -12.71
N GLU A 107 12.76 10.50 -12.30
CA GLU A 107 12.34 11.57 -13.20
C GLU A 107 13.20 12.80 -12.90
N ALA A 108 14.00 13.23 -13.89
CA ALA A 108 15.04 14.23 -13.71
C ALA A 108 16.00 13.85 -12.55
N SER A 109 16.01 14.59 -11.45
CA SER A 109 16.85 14.34 -10.27
C SER A 109 16.13 13.66 -9.10
N GLU A 110 14.83 13.37 -9.24
CA GLU A 110 14.01 12.89 -8.13
C GLU A 110 13.54 11.44 -8.36
N TRP A 111 13.43 10.68 -7.28
CA TRP A 111 12.78 9.38 -7.28
C TRP A 111 11.30 9.53 -6.97
N LYS A 112 10.45 8.98 -7.83
CA LYS A 112 9.00 8.97 -7.66
C LYS A 112 8.46 7.55 -7.56
N ILE A 113 7.41 7.37 -6.80
CA ILE A 113 6.72 6.09 -6.70
C ILE A 113 5.88 5.90 -7.97
N ALA A 114 6.33 5.01 -8.86
CA ALA A 114 5.60 4.61 -10.05
C ALA A 114 4.51 3.57 -9.72
N ARG A 115 4.79 2.68 -8.76
CA ARG A 115 3.84 1.66 -8.31
C ARG A 115 4.05 1.39 -6.82
N LYS A 116 2.95 1.21 -6.10
CA LYS A 116 2.95 0.78 -4.70
C LYS A 116 2.02 -0.42 -4.55
N MET A 117 2.50 -1.45 -3.90
CA MET A 117 1.75 -2.63 -3.49
C MET A 117 1.76 -2.71 -1.97
N ILE A 118 0.65 -3.14 -1.42
CA ILE A 118 0.46 -3.29 0.03
C ILE A 118 -0.12 -4.68 0.26
N ASN A 119 0.59 -5.47 1.03
CA ASN A 119 0.10 -6.76 1.50
C ASN A 119 -0.10 -6.69 3.00
N LEU A 120 -1.30 -7.01 3.47
CA LEU A 120 -1.65 -7.05 4.89
C LEU A 120 -1.54 -8.49 5.40
N LEU A 121 -0.97 -8.68 6.59
CA LEU A 121 -0.85 -10.00 7.22
C LEU A 121 -2.22 -10.65 7.46
N GLU A 122 -3.17 -9.86 7.90
CA GLU A 122 -4.52 -10.31 8.26
C GLU A 122 -5.54 -10.01 7.15
N SER A 123 -5.12 -10.15 5.90
CA SER A 123 -5.96 -9.82 4.76
C SER A 123 -7.12 -10.81 4.53
N ASP A 124 -7.08 -11.98 5.13
CA ASP A 124 -8.10 -13.02 5.15
C ASP A 124 -9.20 -12.75 6.19
N GLN A 125 -8.92 -11.89 7.16
CA GLN A 125 -9.89 -11.49 8.18
C GLN A 125 -10.71 -10.29 7.71
N GLY A 126 -11.90 -10.12 8.29
CA GLY A 126 -12.74 -8.96 7.99
C GLY A 126 -12.02 -7.67 8.38
N LEU A 127 -11.47 -6.96 7.40
CA LEU A 127 -10.93 -5.62 7.63
C LEU A 127 -12.09 -4.68 7.91
N GLU A 128 -12.12 -4.13 9.10
CA GLU A 128 -12.98 -2.99 9.39
C GLU A 128 -12.60 -1.80 8.49
N ASN A 129 -13.50 -0.83 8.41
CA ASN A 129 -13.34 0.33 7.54
C ASN A 129 -11.96 1.01 7.72
N LEU A 130 -11.16 1.04 6.65
CA LEU A 130 -9.90 1.77 6.60
C LEU A 130 -10.19 3.26 6.42
N SER A 131 -10.05 4.02 7.49
CA SER A 131 -10.32 5.45 7.53
C SER A 131 -9.10 6.33 7.18
N PHE A 132 -8.03 5.73 6.69
CA PHE A 132 -6.80 6.40 6.29
C PHE A 132 -6.19 5.72 5.06
N VAL A 133 -5.23 6.40 4.43
CA VAL A 133 -4.48 5.86 3.30
C VAL A 133 -3.31 5.03 3.82
N LEU A 134 -3.24 3.79 3.37
CA LEU A 134 -2.14 2.85 3.68
C LEU A 134 -0.86 3.18 2.92
#